data_f476eaa6bf40af14c1a0286b94a4e21e
#
_entry.id   f476eaa6bf40af14c1a0286b94a4e21e
#
_cell.length_a   1.000
_cell.length_b   1.000
_cell.length_c   1.000
_cell.angle_alpha   90.00
_cell.angle_beta   90.00
_cell.angle_gamma   90.00
#
_symmetry.space_group_name_H-M   'P 1'
#
loop_
_entity.id
_entity.type
_entity.pdbx_description
1 polymer ?
#
loop_
_entity_poly.entity_id
_entity_poly.type
_entity_poly.pdbx_seq_one_letter_code
_entity_poly.pdbx_strand_id
1 'polypeptide(L)'
;SISRLSKRVTGKMTQKACSKIRTLMATYQNNEAAIVSGIYEKGNSPIIDEAIEMHGPIEEFLTQEEYEPSSMKETLDKLSSLSDIEIPEYEYAEFVDKTKEQNQNIIEVENEEV
;
A
#
# COMPACT_ATOMS: atom_id res chain seq x y z
N SER A 1 2.11 -8.93 1.43
CA SER A 1 1.06 -8.28 2.22
C SER A 1 1.33 -6.79 2.36
N ILE A 2 0.32 -6.07 2.76
CA ILE A 2 0.44 -4.62 2.95
C ILE A 2 1.48 -4.25 4.03
N SER A 3 1.67 -5.09 5.01
CA SER A 3 2.67 -4.87 6.07
C SER A 3 4.09 -4.86 5.50
N ARG A 4 4.37 -5.74 4.55
CA ARG A 4 5.68 -5.79 3.90
C ARG A 4 5.94 -4.51 3.09
N LEU A 5 4.95 -4.08 2.34
CA LEU A 5 5.04 -2.85 1.55
C LEU A 5 5.22 -1.63 2.46
N SER A 6 4.45 -1.56 3.54
CA SER A 6 4.52 -0.47 4.50
C SER A 6 5.90 -0.29 5.12
N LYS A 7 6.64 -1.38 5.34
CA LYS A 7 8.00 -1.33 5.89
C LYS A 7 9.03 -0.80 4.90
N ARG A 8 8.73 -0.88 3.59
CA ARG A 8 9.66 -0.47 2.53
C ARG A 8 9.54 0.99 2.17
N VAL A 9 8.49 1.67 2.60
CA VAL A 9 8.22 3.06 2.24
C VAL A 9 8.28 3.94 3.47
N THR A 10 8.75 5.17 3.30
CA THR A 10 8.87 6.14 4.39
C THR A 10 8.11 7.43 4.10
N GLY A 11 7.65 7.63 2.87
CA GLY A 11 6.89 8.81 2.50
C GLY A 11 5.63 8.93 3.35
N LYS A 12 5.36 10.12 3.83
CA LYS A 12 4.24 10.39 4.74
C LYS A 12 2.89 10.05 4.12
N MET A 13 2.66 10.46 2.88
CA MET A 13 1.41 10.18 2.19
C MET A 13 1.33 8.72 1.76
N THR A 14 2.47 8.10 1.43
CA THR A 14 2.53 6.68 1.12
C THR A 14 2.17 5.84 2.34
N GLN A 15 2.66 6.21 3.52
CA GLN A 15 2.28 5.54 4.77
C GLN A 15 0.79 5.71 5.07
N LYS A 16 0.25 6.89 4.79
CA LYS A 16 -1.16 7.17 4.95
C LYS A 16 -2.01 6.29 4.03
N ALA A 17 -1.57 6.12 2.79
CA ALA A 17 -2.24 5.25 1.82
C ALA A 17 -2.22 3.79 2.28
N CYS A 18 -1.08 3.30 2.76
CA CYS A 18 -0.97 1.95 3.31
C CYS A 18 -1.89 1.75 4.50
N SER A 19 -1.96 2.74 5.38
CA SER A 19 -2.83 2.72 6.55
C SER A 19 -4.31 2.64 6.15
N LYS A 20 -4.70 3.40 5.14
CA LYS A 20 -6.08 3.37 4.63
C LYS A 20 -6.42 2.01 4.05
N ILE A 21 -5.55 1.42 3.26
CA ILE A 21 -5.78 0.09 2.70
C ILE A 21 -5.91 -0.94 3.82
N ARG A 22 -5.06 -0.85 4.84
CA ARG A 22 -5.14 -1.74 6.00
C ARG A 22 -6.48 -1.58 6.72
N THR A 23 -6.96 -0.34 6.87
CA THR A 23 -8.27 -0.06 7.47
C THR A 23 -9.41 -0.66 6.66
N LEU A 24 -9.36 -0.53 5.33
CA LEU A 24 -10.39 -1.10 4.46
C LEU A 24 -10.41 -2.63 4.54
N MET A 25 -9.24 -3.25 4.57
CA MET A 25 -9.13 -4.70 4.71
C MET A 25 -9.70 -5.17 6.04
N ALA A 26 -9.37 -4.50 7.14
CA ALA A 26 -9.86 -4.83 8.47
C ALA A 26 -11.38 -4.62 8.56
N THR A 27 -11.88 -3.53 7.97
CA THR A 27 -13.31 -3.23 7.94
C THR A 27 -14.09 -4.32 7.21
N TYR A 28 -13.57 -4.75 6.05
CA TYR A 28 -14.20 -5.85 5.32
C TYR A 28 -14.21 -7.14 6.16
N GLN A 29 -13.05 -7.50 6.70
CA GLN A 29 -12.90 -8.73 7.48
C GLN A 29 -13.81 -8.74 8.70
N ASN A 30 -13.93 -7.64 9.41
CA ASN A 30 -14.77 -7.53 10.60
C ASN A 30 -16.26 -7.61 10.27
N ASN A 31 -16.64 -7.35 9.03
CA ASN A 31 -18.04 -7.34 8.59
C ASN A 31 -18.32 -8.43 7.55
N GLU A 32 -17.38 -9.31 7.29
CA GLU A 32 -17.46 -10.30 6.22
C GLU A 32 -18.68 -11.19 6.32
N ALA A 33 -19.00 -11.68 7.50
CA ALA A 33 -20.16 -12.54 7.70
C ALA A 33 -21.47 -11.84 7.28
N ALA A 34 -21.64 -10.59 7.66
CA ALA A 34 -22.82 -9.81 7.30
C ALA A 34 -22.84 -9.46 5.80
N ILE A 35 -21.68 -9.21 5.22
CA ILE A 35 -21.55 -8.88 3.80
C ILE A 35 -21.89 -10.10 2.93
N VAL A 36 -21.26 -11.23 3.22
CA VAL A 36 -21.40 -12.45 2.43
C VAL A 36 -22.81 -13.05 2.54
N SER A 37 -23.41 -12.97 3.72
CA SER A 37 -24.76 -13.50 3.94
C SER A 37 -25.87 -12.58 3.42
N GLY A 38 -25.53 -11.36 2.99
CA GLY A 38 -26.52 -10.41 2.49
C GLY A 38 -27.26 -9.64 3.58
N ILE A 39 -26.88 -9.79 4.83
CA ILE A 39 -27.47 -9.05 5.96
C ILE A 39 -27.12 -7.57 5.90
N TYR A 40 -25.88 -7.26 5.46
CA TYR A 40 -25.46 -5.87 5.35
C TYR A 40 -26.15 -5.18 4.18
N GLU A 41 -26.75 -4.01 4.43
CA GLU A 41 -27.40 -3.21 3.40
C GLU A 41 -26.51 -2.05 2.98
N LYS A 42 -26.30 -1.93 1.66
CA LYS A 42 -25.53 -0.83 1.07
C LYS A 42 -26.14 0.50 1.50
N GLY A 43 -25.27 1.43 1.89
CA GLY A 43 -25.68 2.76 2.31
C GLY A 43 -25.71 2.94 3.83
N ASN A 44 -25.66 1.85 4.61
CA ASN A 44 -25.68 1.96 6.07
C ASN A 44 -24.39 2.53 6.64
N SER A 45 -23.25 2.22 6.02
CA SER A 45 -21.97 2.70 6.47
C SER A 45 -21.07 3.03 5.27
N PRO A 46 -20.66 4.29 5.10
CA PRO A 46 -19.78 4.66 4.01
C PRO A 46 -18.46 3.88 3.99
N ILE A 47 -17.87 3.62 5.17
CA ILE A 47 -16.60 2.90 5.23
C ILE A 47 -16.78 1.42 4.87
N ILE A 48 -17.86 0.81 5.25
CA ILE A 48 -18.13 -0.59 4.88
C ILE A 48 -18.43 -0.68 3.38
N ASP A 49 -19.18 0.28 2.83
CA ASP A 49 -19.44 0.34 1.39
C ASP A 49 -18.13 0.46 0.61
N GLU A 50 -17.24 1.32 1.04
CA GLU A 50 -15.92 1.49 0.43
C GLU A 50 -15.08 0.20 0.53
N ALA A 51 -15.10 -0.44 1.70
CA ALA A 51 -14.38 -1.69 1.92
C ALA A 51 -14.89 -2.79 0.99
N ILE A 52 -16.18 -2.88 0.78
CA ILE A 52 -16.78 -3.85 -0.15
C ILE A 52 -16.32 -3.57 -1.58
N GLU A 53 -16.42 -2.32 -2.00
CA GLU A 53 -16.04 -1.89 -3.35
C GLU A 53 -14.56 -2.15 -3.63
N MET A 54 -13.70 -1.88 -2.65
CA MET A 54 -12.26 -1.97 -2.83
C MET A 54 -11.68 -3.35 -2.50
N HIS A 55 -12.48 -4.25 -1.95
CA HIS A 55 -11.99 -5.58 -1.54
C HIS A 55 -11.31 -6.35 -2.68
N GLY A 56 -11.99 -6.50 -3.81
CA GLY A 56 -11.44 -7.20 -4.97
C GLY A 56 -10.17 -6.56 -5.50
N PRO A 57 -10.20 -5.27 -5.82
CA PRO A 57 -9.00 -4.57 -6.30
C PRO A 57 -7.81 -4.63 -5.35
N ILE A 58 -8.03 -4.51 -4.04
CA ILE A 58 -6.97 -4.60 -3.04
C ILE A 58 -6.37 -6.01 -3.01
N GLU A 59 -7.21 -7.03 -2.98
CA GLU A 59 -6.76 -8.44 -2.99
C GLU A 59 -5.93 -8.74 -4.23
N GLU A 60 -6.38 -8.27 -5.38
CA GLU A 60 -5.67 -8.44 -6.64
C GLU A 60 -4.31 -7.75 -6.61
N PHE A 61 -4.26 -6.51 -6.12
CA PHE A 61 -3.02 -5.75 -6.00
C PHE A 61 -2.01 -6.44 -5.10
N LEU A 62 -2.44 -6.89 -3.92
CA LEU A 62 -1.54 -7.53 -2.96
C LEU A 62 -1.05 -8.88 -3.47
N THR A 63 -1.89 -9.63 -4.17
CA THR A 63 -1.51 -10.90 -4.77
C THR A 63 -0.47 -10.68 -5.87
N GLN A 64 -0.67 -9.68 -6.74
CA GLN A 64 0.29 -9.36 -7.79
C GLN A 64 1.63 -8.93 -7.22
N GLU A 65 1.63 -8.11 -6.18
CA GLU A 65 2.86 -7.67 -5.55
C GLU A 65 3.63 -8.83 -4.90
N GLU A 66 2.93 -9.86 -4.45
CA GLU A 66 3.56 -11.04 -3.86
C GLU A 66 4.24 -11.92 -4.90
N TYR A 67 3.57 -12.17 -6.04
CA TYR A 67 4.05 -13.09 -7.07
C TYR A 67 4.87 -12.43 -8.18
N GLU A 68 4.51 -11.21 -8.55
CA GLU A 68 5.19 -10.45 -9.60
C GLU A 68 5.35 -9.00 -9.14
N PRO A 69 6.38 -8.70 -8.33
CA PRO A 69 6.57 -7.33 -7.85
C PRO A 69 6.69 -6.34 -9.00
N SER A 70 5.83 -5.34 -9.01
CA SER A 70 5.84 -4.26 -9.99
C SER A 70 7.01 -3.32 -9.72
N SER A 71 7.32 -2.45 -10.70
CA SER A 71 8.24 -1.36 -10.44
C SER A 71 7.70 -0.46 -9.34
N MET A 72 8.57 0.29 -8.71
CA MET A 72 8.20 1.17 -7.61
C MET A 72 7.14 2.18 -8.02
N LYS A 73 7.31 2.77 -9.20
CA LYS A 73 6.34 3.73 -9.74
C LYS A 73 4.95 3.10 -9.88
N GLU A 74 4.89 1.90 -10.45
CA GLU A 74 3.62 1.19 -10.63
C GLU A 74 2.97 0.86 -9.31
N THR A 75 3.77 0.42 -8.33
CA THR A 75 3.28 0.09 -7.00
C THR A 75 2.68 1.31 -6.32
N LEU A 76 3.38 2.45 -6.34
CA LEU A 76 2.89 3.67 -5.72
C LEU A 76 1.68 4.25 -6.45
N ASP A 77 1.65 4.15 -7.79
CA ASP A 77 0.51 4.59 -8.58
C ASP A 77 -0.75 3.78 -8.21
N LYS A 78 -0.62 2.48 -8.10
CA LYS A 78 -1.73 1.62 -7.70
C LYS A 78 -2.15 1.87 -6.26
N LEU A 79 -1.19 2.03 -5.37
CA LEU A 79 -1.46 2.33 -3.97
C LEU A 79 -2.23 3.64 -3.84
N SER A 80 -1.83 4.67 -4.58
CA SER A 80 -2.52 5.95 -4.62
C SER A 80 -3.95 5.81 -5.13
N SER A 81 -4.13 5.08 -6.22
CA SER A 81 -5.44 4.85 -6.82
C SER A 81 -6.37 4.08 -5.88
N LEU A 82 -5.89 3.01 -5.27
CA LEU A 82 -6.70 2.15 -4.40
C LEU A 82 -7.08 2.83 -3.09
N SER A 83 -6.18 3.63 -2.55
CA SER A 83 -6.42 4.32 -1.28
C SER A 83 -7.18 5.63 -1.44
N ASP A 84 -7.26 6.15 -2.68
CA ASP A 84 -7.80 7.48 -2.98
C ASP A 84 -7.02 8.58 -2.23
N ILE A 85 -5.72 8.34 -2.04
CA ILE A 85 -4.80 9.30 -1.42
C ILE A 85 -3.74 9.64 -2.45
N GLU A 86 -3.58 10.92 -2.76
CA GLU A 86 -2.57 11.37 -3.69
C GLU A 86 -1.18 11.26 -3.06
N ILE A 87 -0.28 10.54 -3.75
CA ILE A 87 1.10 10.40 -3.33
C ILE A 87 1.94 11.37 -4.14
N PRO A 88 2.58 12.37 -3.51
CA PRO A 88 3.36 13.36 -4.25
C PRO A 88 4.61 12.74 -4.88
N GLU A 89 5.04 13.35 -5.97
CA GLU A 89 6.15 12.87 -6.78
C GLU A 89 7.45 12.73 -5.99
N TYR A 90 7.69 13.61 -5.01
CA TYR A 90 8.91 13.52 -4.21
C TYR A 90 8.97 12.25 -3.36
N GLU A 91 7.81 11.65 -3.01
CA GLU A 91 7.80 10.39 -2.26
C GLU A 91 8.20 9.21 -3.14
N TYR A 92 7.92 9.28 -4.44
CA TYR A 92 8.41 8.29 -5.40
C TYR A 92 9.94 8.32 -5.44
N ALA A 93 10.51 9.52 -5.46
CA ALA A 93 11.94 9.71 -5.44
C ALA A 93 12.58 9.22 -4.14
N GLU A 94 11.95 9.51 -2.99
CA GLU A 94 12.41 9.05 -1.68
C GLU A 94 12.52 7.53 -1.60
N PHE A 95 11.55 6.83 -2.17
CA PHE A 95 11.57 5.38 -2.17
C PHE A 95 12.76 4.83 -2.96
N VAL A 96 12.97 5.37 -4.14
CA VAL A 96 14.11 5.00 -4.99
C VAL A 96 15.43 5.36 -4.32
N ASP A 97 15.50 6.56 -3.74
CA ASP A 97 16.69 7.07 -3.08
C ASP A 97 17.06 6.25 -1.84
N LYS A 98 16.07 5.81 -1.07
CA LYS A 98 16.32 5.00 0.12
C LYS A 98 17.01 3.68 -0.23
N THR A 99 16.58 3.03 -1.31
CA THR A 99 17.21 1.81 -1.78
C THR A 99 18.63 2.09 -2.28
N LYS A 100 18.84 3.20 -2.98
CA LYS A 100 20.14 3.64 -3.45
C LYS A 100 21.05 4.07 -2.30
N GLU A 101 20.51 4.77 -1.30
CA GLU A 101 21.26 5.18 -0.13
C GLU A 101 21.85 4.00 0.63
N GLN A 102 21.10 2.93 0.80
CA GLN A 102 21.62 1.73 1.45
C GLN A 102 22.79 1.14 0.67
N ASN A 103 22.69 1.10 -0.65
CA ASN A 103 23.76 0.61 -1.50
C ASN A 103 24.93 1.58 -1.53
N GLN A 104 24.68 2.89 -1.58
CA GLN A 104 25.71 3.91 -1.57
C GLN A 104 26.46 3.97 -0.25
N ASN A 105 25.78 3.81 0.87
CA ASN A 105 26.43 3.79 2.18
C ASN A 105 27.43 2.64 2.29
N ILE A 106 27.11 1.48 1.74
CA ILE A 106 28.00 0.34 1.70
C ILE A 106 29.23 0.67 0.83
N ILE A 107 29.01 1.28 -0.33
CA ILE A 107 30.08 1.67 -1.26
C ILE A 107 30.95 2.77 -0.67
N GLU A 108 30.36 3.78 -0.03
CA GLU A 108 31.09 4.88 0.58
C GLU A 108 31.97 4.41 1.74
N VAL A 109 31.48 3.49 2.56
CA VAL A 109 32.27 2.91 3.64
C VAL A 109 33.48 2.17 3.07
N GLU A 110 33.31 1.41 2.01
CA GLU A 110 34.40 0.72 1.34
C GLU A 110 35.40 1.71 0.75
N ASN A 111 34.92 2.81 0.17
CA ASN A 111 35.77 3.84 -0.41
C ASN A 111 36.56 4.64 0.65
N GLU A 112 35.95 4.87 1.81
CA GLU A 112 36.61 5.57 2.90
C GLU A 112 37.74 4.75 3.52
N GLU A 113 37.67 3.45 3.46
CA GLU A 113 38.72 2.56 3.94
C GLU A 113 39.90 2.49 2.99
N VAL A 114 39.75 2.97 1.77
CA VAL A 114 40.78 3.02 0.77
C VAL A 114 41.53 4.35 0.84
#